data_0a9240ff4620f054a40d952da6977ed2
#
_entry.id   0a9240ff4620f054a40d952da6977ed2
#
_cell.length_a   1.000
_cell.length_b   1.000
_cell.length_c   1.000
_cell.angle_alpha   90.00
_cell.angle_beta   90.00
_cell.angle_gamma   90.00
#
_symmetry.space_group_name_H-M   'P 1'
#
loop_
_entity.id
_entity.type
_entity.pdbx_description
1 polymer ?
#
loop_
_entity_poly.entity_id
_entity_poly.type
_entity_poly.pdbx_seq_one_letter_code
_entity_poly.pdbx_strand_id
1 'polypeptide(L)'
;MENRVVFHIDVNSAFLSWTAAYRVRHLGQTLDLRDVPAVIAGDKSSRHSIILAKSIPAKKYGVRTGEPLGVALEKCPELVIAEPDYELYVSASRSLMALLREYSPLVEQFSIDEAWMDMTGTAGLFGPPVLAAEQLKDRIRRELGFTVNIGISCNKLLAKMAGDFEKPDKVHTLFPDEIPQKLWGLPVGELFMVGRATERKLRGMGLTTIGQLAQTDPVFLRRKLDRKSVV
;
A
#
# COMPACT_ATOMS: atom_id res chain seq x y z
N MET A 1 26.30 -7.83 15.04
CA MET A 1 24.89 -7.41 15.28
C MET A 1 24.10 -7.89 14.07
N GLU A 2 23.03 -8.68 14.30
CA GLU A 2 22.13 -9.05 13.21
C GLU A 2 21.54 -7.80 12.57
N ASN A 3 21.57 -7.72 11.24
CA ASN A 3 20.97 -6.59 10.55
C ASN A 3 19.46 -6.68 10.72
N ARG A 4 18.85 -5.59 11.21
CA ARG A 4 17.39 -5.51 11.36
C ARG A 4 16.70 -5.75 10.03
N VAL A 5 15.62 -6.54 10.06
CA VAL A 5 14.79 -6.87 8.89
C VAL A 5 13.35 -6.51 9.19
N VAL A 6 12.81 -5.51 8.49
CA VAL A 6 11.43 -5.04 8.63
C VAL A 6 10.71 -5.26 7.31
N PHE A 7 9.55 -5.92 7.38
CA PHE A 7 8.62 -6.00 6.26
C PHE A 7 7.53 -4.95 6.42
N HIS A 8 7.12 -4.35 5.32
CA HIS A 8 5.86 -3.60 5.20
C HIS A 8 4.93 -4.38 4.27
N ILE A 9 3.75 -4.70 4.75
CA ILE A 9 2.72 -5.45 4.03
C ILE A 9 1.57 -4.51 3.71
N ASP A 10 1.12 -4.47 2.44
CA ASP A 10 0.07 -3.58 1.95
C ASP A 10 -0.87 -4.35 1.01
N VAL A 11 -2.17 -4.38 1.31
CA VAL A 11 -3.16 -5.10 0.52
C VAL A 11 -3.49 -4.35 -0.76
N ASN A 12 -3.35 -5.04 -1.88
CA ASN A 12 -3.65 -4.45 -3.19
C ASN A 12 -5.14 -4.16 -3.36
N SER A 13 -5.52 -2.87 -3.49
CA SER A 13 -6.92 -2.43 -3.63
C SER A 13 -7.84 -3.06 -2.59
N ALA A 14 -7.52 -2.94 -1.33
CA ALA A 14 -8.05 -3.70 -0.20
C ALA A 14 -9.58 -3.93 -0.25
N PHE A 15 -10.38 -2.87 -0.21
CA PHE A 15 -11.85 -2.99 -0.15
C PHE A 15 -12.42 -3.74 -1.35
N LEU A 16 -11.91 -3.48 -2.56
CA LEU A 16 -12.35 -4.20 -3.75
C LEU A 16 -11.89 -5.66 -3.73
N SER A 17 -10.64 -5.91 -3.35
CA SER A 17 -10.08 -7.26 -3.30
C SER A 17 -10.76 -8.13 -2.25
N TRP A 18 -11.07 -7.57 -1.07
CA TRP A 18 -11.81 -8.27 -0.03
C TRP A 18 -13.24 -8.59 -0.44
N THR A 19 -13.96 -7.61 -1.04
CA THR A 19 -15.30 -7.84 -1.59
C THR A 19 -15.29 -8.91 -2.68
N ALA A 20 -14.33 -8.85 -3.61
CA ALA A 20 -14.18 -9.82 -4.68
C ALA A 20 -13.89 -11.23 -4.14
N ALA A 21 -12.91 -11.36 -3.22
CA ALA A 21 -12.56 -12.63 -2.61
C ALA A 21 -13.75 -13.27 -1.88
N TYR A 22 -14.50 -12.47 -1.11
CA TYR A 22 -15.69 -12.93 -0.40
C TYR A 22 -16.79 -13.40 -1.36
N ARG A 23 -17.11 -12.60 -2.39
CA ARG A 23 -18.13 -12.96 -3.39
C ARG A 23 -17.83 -14.25 -4.12
N VAL A 24 -16.58 -14.42 -4.54
CA VAL A 24 -16.17 -15.65 -5.27
C VAL A 24 -16.12 -16.85 -4.34
N ARG A 25 -15.51 -16.73 -3.17
CA ARG A 25 -15.24 -17.89 -2.30
C ARG A 25 -16.40 -18.30 -1.41
N HIS A 26 -17.21 -17.35 -0.96
CA HIS A 26 -18.27 -17.60 0.01
C HIS A 26 -19.68 -17.47 -0.56
N LEU A 27 -19.88 -16.64 -1.59
CA LEU A 27 -21.18 -16.50 -2.25
C LEU A 27 -21.26 -17.26 -3.59
N GLY A 28 -20.18 -17.93 -4.02
CA GLY A 28 -20.14 -18.70 -5.27
C GLY A 28 -20.36 -17.88 -6.54
N GLN A 29 -20.10 -16.54 -6.48
CA GLN A 29 -20.23 -15.70 -7.66
C GLN A 29 -19.13 -16.00 -8.68
N THR A 30 -19.49 -16.06 -9.95
CA THR A 30 -18.55 -16.32 -11.05
C THR A 30 -17.83 -15.06 -11.53
N LEU A 31 -18.44 -13.88 -11.31
CA LEU A 31 -17.84 -12.61 -11.68
C LEU A 31 -16.86 -12.15 -10.59
N ASP A 32 -15.57 -12.12 -10.93
CA ASP A 32 -14.56 -11.51 -10.07
C ASP A 32 -14.43 -10.02 -10.38
N LEU A 33 -14.70 -9.18 -9.38
CA LEU A 33 -14.61 -7.71 -9.52
C LEU A 33 -13.20 -7.21 -9.87
N ARG A 34 -12.18 -8.04 -9.68
CA ARG A 34 -10.79 -7.68 -10.01
C ARG A 34 -10.49 -7.77 -11.49
N ASP A 35 -11.27 -8.56 -12.24
CA ASP A 35 -11.05 -8.86 -13.65
C ASP A 35 -11.85 -7.94 -14.59
N VAL A 36 -12.79 -7.15 -14.05
CA VAL A 36 -13.64 -6.22 -14.79
C VAL A 36 -13.47 -4.79 -14.29
N PRO A 37 -13.87 -3.76 -15.07
CA PRO A 37 -13.96 -2.39 -14.56
C PRO A 37 -14.93 -2.34 -13.38
N ALA A 38 -14.43 -2.27 -12.15
CA ALA A 38 -15.24 -2.29 -10.94
C ALA A 38 -14.73 -1.30 -9.89
N VAL A 39 -15.64 -0.83 -9.05
CA VAL A 39 -15.35 0.06 -7.93
C VAL A 39 -16.13 -0.33 -6.68
N ILE A 40 -15.59 0.05 -5.53
CA ILE A 40 -16.34 0.14 -4.30
C ILE A 40 -16.76 1.60 -4.12
N ALA A 41 -18.07 1.84 -4.08
CA ALA A 41 -18.67 3.15 -3.85
C ALA A 41 -20.00 2.98 -3.14
N GLY A 42 -20.48 4.04 -2.48
CA GLY A 42 -21.81 4.04 -1.87
C GLY A 42 -22.93 3.97 -2.92
N ASP A 43 -24.16 4.21 -2.48
CA ASP A 43 -25.39 4.08 -3.28
C ASP A 43 -25.28 4.71 -4.67
N LYS A 44 -25.65 3.93 -5.69
CA LYS A 44 -25.73 4.35 -7.11
C LYS A 44 -26.66 5.52 -7.34
N SER A 45 -27.72 5.67 -6.51
CA SER A 45 -28.68 6.76 -6.62
C SER A 45 -28.04 8.12 -6.25
N SER A 46 -26.99 8.09 -5.44
CA SER A 46 -26.24 9.29 -5.04
C SER A 46 -25.07 9.55 -5.97
N ARG A 47 -25.23 10.49 -6.91
CA ARG A 47 -24.11 10.96 -7.77
C ARG A 47 -22.94 11.56 -6.97
N HIS A 48 -23.14 11.87 -5.70
CA HIS A 48 -22.15 12.42 -4.77
C HIS A 48 -21.33 11.34 -4.04
N SER A 49 -21.67 10.05 -4.20
CA SER A 49 -20.86 8.94 -3.70
C SER A 49 -19.45 9.01 -4.26
N ILE A 50 -18.46 8.80 -3.41
CA ILE A 50 -17.05 8.78 -3.81
C ILE A 50 -16.55 7.35 -4.00
N ILE A 51 -15.59 7.19 -4.91
CA ILE A 51 -14.89 5.91 -5.13
C ILE A 51 -13.94 5.64 -3.97
N LEU A 52 -14.18 4.55 -3.24
CA LEU A 52 -13.34 4.11 -2.13
C LEU A 52 -12.19 3.21 -2.60
N ALA A 53 -12.47 2.31 -3.56
CA ALA A 53 -11.47 1.43 -4.18
C ALA A 53 -11.86 1.14 -5.61
N LYS A 54 -10.90 0.74 -6.43
CA LYS A 54 -11.11 0.41 -7.84
C LYS A 54 -10.27 -0.77 -8.29
N SER A 55 -10.74 -1.48 -9.31
CA SER A 55 -10.00 -2.53 -10.00
C SER A 55 -8.90 -1.97 -10.92
N ILE A 56 -7.95 -2.81 -11.29
CA ILE A 56 -6.93 -2.48 -12.31
C ILE A 56 -7.58 -2.16 -13.67
N PRO A 57 -8.58 -2.94 -14.15
CA PRO A 57 -9.33 -2.57 -15.35
C PRO A 57 -9.96 -1.18 -15.25
N ALA A 58 -10.62 -0.81 -14.14
CA ALA A 58 -11.20 0.53 -13.97
C ALA A 58 -10.12 1.64 -14.01
N LYS A 59 -8.92 1.38 -13.47
CA LYS A 59 -7.79 2.31 -13.54
C LYS A 59 -7.40 2.66 -14.98
N LYS A 60 -7.53 1.72 -15.93
CA LYS A 60 -7.21 1.94 -17.36
C LYS A 60 -8.12 2.97 -18.01
N TYR A 61 -9.36 3.12 -17.55
CA TYR A 61 -10.30 4.17 -17.96
C TYR A 61 -10.06 5.52 -17.27
N GLY A 62 -9.01 5.63 -16.43
CA GLY A 62 -8.70 6.85 -15.70
C GLY A 62 -9.57 7.09 -14.46
N VAL A 63 -10.31 6.08 -13.98
CA VAL A 63 -11.05 6.12 -12.72
C VAL A 63 -10.09 6.29 -11.55
N ARG A 64 -10.41 7.19 -10.61
CA ARG A 64 -9.55 7.52 -9.47
C ARG A 64 -10.26 7.30 -8.13
N THR A 65 -9.54 6.81 -7.14
CA THR A 65 -10.01 6.78 -5.76
C THR A 65 -10.21 8.21 -5.26
N GLY A 66 -11.30 8.45 -4.52
CA GLY A 66 -11.67 9.77 -4.02
C GLY A 66 -12.42 10.66 -5.02
N GLU A 67 -12.62 10.23 -6.28
CA GLU A 67 -13.45 11.00 -7.21
C GLU A 67 -14.94 10.68 -7.07
N PRO A 68 -15.83 11.60 -7.48
CA PRO A 68 -17.28 11.35 -7.49
C PRO A 68 -17.64 10.20 -8.43
N LEU A 69 -18.62 9.37 -8.03
CA LEU A 69 -19.11 8.24 -8.83
C LEU A 69 -19.63 8.67 -10.21
N GLY A 70 -20.32 9.82 -10.29
CA GLY A 70 -20.80 10.37 -11.57
C GLY A 70 -19.67 10.58 -12.56
N VAL A 71 -18.54 11.16 -12.13
CA VAL A 71 -17.34 11.37 -12.97
C VAL A 71 -16.72 10.04 -13.42
N ALA A 72 -16.70 9.04 -12.53
CA ALA A 72 -16.21 7.71 -12.87
C ALA A 72 -17.08 7.03 -13.96
N LEU A 73 -18.42 7.17 -13.87
CA LEU A 73 -19.37 6.63 -14.85
C LEU A 73 -19.27 7.33 -16.22
N GLU A 74 -18.95 8.61 -16.27
CA GLU A 74 -18.67 9.31 -17.54
C GLU A 74 -17.43 8.73 -18.26
N LYS A 75 -16.42 8.28 -17.48
CA LYS A 75 -15.19 7.65 -18.02
C LYS A 75 -15.39 6.19 -18.41
N CYS A 76 -16.23 5.48 -17.66
CA CYS A 76 -16.48 4.04 -17.84
C CYS A 76 -17.97 3.75 -17.59
N PRO A 77 -18.85 3.83 -18.61
CA PRO A 77 -20.28 3.59 -18.46
C PRO A 77 -20.65 2.17 -18.01
N GLU A 78 -19.80 1.17 -18.35
CA GLU A 78 -19.96 -0.23 -17.94
C GLU A 78 -19.42 -0.54 -16.54
N LEU A 79 -19.07 0.46 -15.75
CA LEU A 79 -18.47 0.30 -14.44
C LEU A 79 -19.36 -0.51 -13.48
N VAL A 80 -18.85 -1.64 -13.00
CA VAL A 80 -19.51 -2.45 -11.98
C VAL A 80 -19.33 -1.80 -10.62
N ILE A 81 -20.44 -1.50 -9.95
CA ILE A 81 -20.42 -0.84 -8.64
C ILE A 81 -20.80 -1.86 -7.57
N ALA A 82 -19.98 -1.97 -6.54
CA ALA A 82 -20.29 -2.72 -5.33
C ALA A 82 -20.31 -1.77 -4.13
N GLU A 83 -21.27 -1.98 -3.25
CA GLU A 83 -21.38 -1.19 -2.01
C GLU A 83 -20.31 -1.63 -1.00
N PRO A 84 -19.83 -0.71 -0.14
CA PRO A 84 -18.87 -1.04 0.89
C PRO A 84 -19.53 -1.89 2.00
N ASP A 85 -18.79 -2.91 2.44
CA ASP A 85 -19.12 -3.74 3.59
C ASP A 85 -17.99 -3.62 4.63
N TYR A 86 -18.17 -2.73 5.58
CA TYR A 86 -17.13 -2.46 6.59
C TYR A 86 -16.92 -3.60 7.58
N GLU A 87 -17.96 -4.42 7.85
CA GLU A 87 -17.82 -5.59 8.72
C GLU A 87 -16.93 -6.64 8.06
N LEU A 88 -17.15 -6.90 6.78
CA LEU A 88 -16.28 -7.73 5.96
C LEU A 88 -14.83 -7.22 5.97
N TYR A 89 -14.63 -5.91 5.81
CA TYR A 89 -13.28 -5.33 5.76
C TYR A 89 -12.53 -5.49 7.09
N VAL A 90 -13.22 -5.26 8.21
CA VAL A 90 -12.64 -5.49 9.54
C VAL A 90 -12.30 -6.97 9.75
N SER A 91 -13.17 -7.88 9.30
CA SER A 91 -12.92 -9.33 9.38
C SER A 91 -11.71 -9.76 8.56
N ALA A 92 -11.63 -9.29 7.30
CA ALA A 92 -10.48 -9.57 6.42
C ALA A 92 -9.16 -9.03 6.97
N SER A 93 -9.19 -7.81 7.50
CA SER A 93 -8.03 -7.21 8.18
C SER A 93 -7.57 -8.03 9.37
N ARG A 94 -8.50 -8.47 10.22
CA ARG A 94 -8.18 -9.33 11.38
C ARG A 94 -7.55 -10.65 10.96
N SER A 95 -8.08 -11.27 9.91
CA SER A 95 -7.53 -12.52 9.35
C SER A 95 -6.11 -12.31 8.83
N LEU A 96 -5.84 -11.22 8.13
CA LEU A 96 -4.49 -10.84 7.70
C LEU A 96 -3.56 -10.68 8.91
N MET A 97 -3.95 -9.88 9.91
CA MET A 97 -3.11 -9.64 11.09
C MET A 97 -2.85 -10.93 11.88
N ALA A 98 -3.82 -11.84 11.94
CA ALA A 98 -3.63 -13.15 12.58
C ALA A 98 -2.58 -13.99 11.84
N LEU A 99 -2.66 -14.04 10.50
CA LEU A 99 -1.69 -14.75 9.66
C LEU A 99 -0.28 -14.16 9.80
N LEU A 100 -0.14 -12.82 9.81
CA LEU A 100 1.16 -12.17 9.99
C LEU A 100 1.81 -12.52 11.34
N ARG A 101 1.01 -12.64 12.41
CA ARG A 101 1.52 -13.01 13.74
C ARG A 101 2.06 -14.44 13.84
N GLU A 102 1.75 -15.31 12.89
CA GLU A 102 2.37 -16.64 12.80
C GLU A 102 3.84 -16.58 12.33
N TYR A 103 4.23 -15.49 11.64
CA TYR A 103 5.61 -15.26 11.16
C TYR A 103 6.45 -14.48 12.17
N SER A 104 5.85 -13.53 12.87
CA SER A 104 6.53 -12.74 13.89
C SER A 104 5.53 -12.24 14.94
N PRO A 105 5.88 -12.28 16.24
CA PRO A 105 5.06 -11.67 17.29
C PRO A 105 5.06 -10.14 17.22
N LEU A 106 6.04 -9.54 16.53
CA LEU A 106 6.22 -8.09 16.41
C LEU A 106 5.55 -7.57 15.14
N VAL A 107 4.21 -7.53 15.14
CA VAL A 107 3.37 -6.96 14.09
C VAL A 107 2.75 -5.67 14.59
N GLU A 108 3.00 -4.57 13.89
CA GLU A 108 2.39 -3.28 14.13
C GLU A 108 1.41 -2.95 13.00
N GLN A 109 0.13 -2.98 13.31
CA GLN A 109 -0.91 -2.56 12.37
C GLN A 109 -0.89 -1.03 12.25
N PHE A 110 -0.75 -0.53 11.00
CA PHE A 110 -0.74 0.89 10.69
C PHE A 110 -2.11 1.40 10.25
N SER A 111 -2.78 0.63 9.39
CA SER A 111 -4.13 0.90 8.92
C SER A 111 -4.96 -0.38 8.88
N ILE A 112 -6.13 -0.34 8.28
CA ILE A 112 -6.97 -1.54 8.10
C ILE A 112 -6.33 -2.55 7.14
N ASP A 113 -5.49 -2.09 6.21
CA ASP A 113 -4.91 -2.86 5.11
C ASP A 113 -3.38 -2.87 5.09
N GLU A 114 -2.72 -2.19 6.05
CA GLU A 114 -1.26 -2.10 6.12
C GLU A 114 -0.72 -2.48 7.49
N ALA A 115 0.44 -3.14 7.51
CA ALA A 115 1.17 -3.45 8.72
C ALA A 115 2.68 -3.46 8.50
N TRP A 116 3.44 -3.16 9.56
CA TRP A 116 4.85 -3.52 9.66
C TRP A 116 5.03 -4.78 10.49
N MET A 117 6.04 -5.56 10.13
CA MET A 117 6.40 -6.79 10.82
C MET A 117 7.92 -6.86 10.95
N ASP A 118 8.43 -7.06 12.16
CA ASP A 118 9.87 -7.23 12.40
C ASP A 118 10.22 -8.72 12.23
N MET A 119 11.01 -9.00 11.21
CA MET A 119 11.47 -10.34 10.83
C MET A 119 12.93 -10.61 11.24
N THR A 120 13.50 -9.75 12.07
CA THR A 120 14.87 -9.93 12.58
C THR A 120 15.00 -11.25 13.31
N GLY A 121 16.04 -12.03 13.02
CA GLY A 121 16.30 -13.32 13.67
C GLY A 121 15.43 -14.49 13.19
N THR A 122 14.48 -14.29 12.26
CA THR A 122 13.56 -15.35 11.81
C THR A 122 14.10 -16.21 10.65
N ALA A 123 15.29 -15.89 10.14
CA ALA A 123 15.85 -16.57 8.96
C ALA A 123 16.05 -18.08 9.13
N GLY A 124 16.27 -18.54 10.38
CA GLY A 124 16.34 -19.98 10.70
C GLY A 124 15.02 -20.73 10.53
N LEU A 125 13.88 -20.01 10.59
CA LEU A 125 12.54 -20.59 10.46
C LEU A 125 11.98 -20.46 9.04
N PHE A 126 12.17 -19.28 8.41
CA PHE A 126 11.51 -18.91 7.14
C PHE A 126 12.49 -18.71 5.98
N GLY A 127 13.80 -18.87 6.21
CA GLY A 127 14.82 -18.63 5.19
C GLY A 127 15.17 -17.15 5.02
N PRO A 128 15.90 -16.80 3.93
CA PRO A 128 16.27 -15.43 3.62
C PRO A 128 15.05 -14.50 3.47
N PRO A 129 15.17 -13.20 3.81
CA PRO A 129 14.03 -12.28 3.87
C PRO A 129 13.16 -12.24 2.60
N VAL A 130 13.77 -12.23 1.42
CA VAL A 130 13.01 -12.22 0.15
C VAL A 130 12.21 -13.51 -0.03
N LEU A 131 12.80 -14.67 0.27
CA LEU A 131 12.11 -15.97 0.20
C LEU A 131 10.95 -16.02 1.18
N ALA A 132 11.17 -15.59 2.42
CA ALA A 132 10.12 -15.53 3.46
C ALA A 132 8.96 -14.63 3.01
N ALA A 133 9.25 -13.48 2.39
CA ALA A 133 8.24 -12.56 1.88
C ALA A 133 7.44 -13.14 0.71
N GLU A 134 8.09 -13.82 -0.24
CA GLU A 134 7.40 -14.51 -1.35
C GLU A 134 6.49 -15.62 -0.82
N GLN A 135 6.97 -16.43 0.11
CA GLN A 135 6.15 -17.48 0.74
C GLN A 135 4.95 -16.89 1.49
N LEU A 136 5.15 -15.82 2.24
CA LEU A 136 4.08 -15.10 2.95
C LEU A 136 3.05 -14.53 1.97
N LYS A 137 3.49 -13.87 0.91
CA LYS A 137 2.64 -13.32 -0.14
C LYS A 137 1.77 -14.38 -0.80
N ASP A 138 2.39 -15.51 -1.18
CA ASP A 138 1.69 -16.64 -1.80
C ASP A 138 0.71 -17.33 -0.82
N ARG A 139 1.07 -17.40 0.45
CA ARG A 139 0.19 -17.92 1.51
C ARG A 139 -1.04 -17.04 1.70
N ILE A 140 -0.87 -15.71 1.77
CA ILE A 140 -1.97 -14.75 1.84
C ILE A 140 -2.91 -14.93 0.65
N ARG A 141 -2.37 -15.02 -0.57
CA ARG A 141 -3.17 -15.25 -1.78
C ARG A 141 -3.95 -16.55 -1.70
N ARG A 142 -3.32 -17.64 -1.31
CA ARG A 142 -3.93 -18.96 -1.24
C ARG A 142 -5.00 -19.05 -0.15
N GLU A 143 -4.70 -18.59 1.06
CA GLU A 143 -5.56 -18.76 2.24
C GLU A 143 -6.63 -17.67 2.34
N LEU A 144 -6.26 -16.42 2.11
CA LEU A 144 -7.18 -15.27 2.27
C LEU A 144 -7.80 -14.80 0.96
N GLY A 145 -7.22 -15.16 -0.20
CA GLY A 145 -7.82 -14.93 -1.53
C GLY A 145 -7.57 -13.55 -2.13
N PHE A 146 -6.67 -12.76 -1.56
CA PHE A 146 -6.26 -11.46 -2.09
C PHE A 146 -4.74 -11.34 -2.15
N THR A 147 -4.24 -10.33 -2.84
CA THR A 147 -2.80 -10.11 -3.01
C THR A 147 -2.30 -8.95 -2.16
N VAL A 148 -1.02 -8.99 -1.83
CA VAL A 148 -0.32 -7.95 -1.09
C VAL A 148 0.96 -7.55 -1.80
N ASN A 149 1.41 -6.32 -1.56
CA ASN A 149 2.79 -5.93 -1.78
C ASN A 149 3.57 -6.06 -0.48
N ILE A 150 4.81 -6.49 -0.56
CA ILE A 150 5.72 -6.56 0.59
C ILE A 150 7.00 -5.79 0.25
N GLY A 151 7.27 -4.76 1.05
CA GLY A 151 8.57 -4.06 1.02
C GLY A 151 9.45 -4.51 2.16
N ILE A 152 10.73 -4.71 1.90
CA ILE A 152 11.72 -5.22 2.86
C ILE A 152 12.85 -4.22 3.02
N SER A 153 13.18 -3.88 4.26
CA SER A 153 14.33 -3.04 4.57
C SER A 153 14.79 -3.18 6.04
N CYS A 154 15.71 -2.33 6.45
CA CYS A 154 16.21 -2.26 7.83
C CYS A 154 15.38 -1.35 8.76
N ASN A 155 14.41 -0.61 8.24
CA ASN A 155 13.50 0.24 9.00
C ASN A 155 12.13 0.39 8.32
N LYS A 156 11.16 0.92 9.06
CA LYS A 156 9.76 1.08 8.63
C LYS A 156 9.60 1.98 7.40
N LEU A 157 10.31 3.13 7.37
CA LEU A 157 10.22 4.08 6.27
C LEU A 157 10.67 3.44 4.95
N LEU A 158 11.85 2.85 4.95
CA LEU A 158 12.42 2.25 3.75
C LEU A 158 11.63 1.01 3.31
N ALA A 159 11.13 0.20 4.26
CA ALA A 159 10.27 -0.93 3.94
C ALA A 159 8.97 -0.49 3.25
N LYS A 160 8.32 0.59 3.75
CA LYS A 160 7.14 1.14 3.09
C LYS A 160 7.46 1.69 1.70
N MET A 161 8.54 2.44 1.55
CA MET A 161 8.98 2.95 0.24
C MET A 161 9.24 1.82 -0.76
N ALA A 162 9.86 0.72 -0.32
CA ALA A 162 10.08 -0.46 -1.16
C ALA A 162 8.75 -1.07 -1.65
N GLY A 163 7.76 -1.20 -0.76
CA GLY A 163 6.43 -1.75 -1.10
C GLY A 163 5.66 -0.94 -2.13
N ASP A 164 6.02 0.33 -2.34
CA ASP A 164 5.35 1.24 -3.28
C ASP A 164 6.00 1.30 -4.68
N PHE A 165 7.18 0.68 -4.92
CA PHE A 165 7.89 0.78 -6.19
C PHE A 165 7.10 0.23 -7.38
N GLU A 166 6.58 -0.96 -7.25
CA GLU A 166 5.75 -1.59 -8.29
C GLU A 166 4.63 -2.39 -7.64
N LYS A 167 3.38 -2.18 -8.09
CA LYS A 167 2.17 -2.87 -7.63
C LYS A 167 1.39 -3.39 -8.85
N PRO A 168 0.65 -4.48 -8.73
CA PRO A 168 0.35 -5.28 -7.54
C PRO A 168 1.22 -6.53 -7.38
N ASP A 169 1.10 -7.19 -6.20
CA ASP A 169 1.55 -8.56 -5.95
C ASP A 169 3.06 -8.76 -6.11
N LYS A 170 3.84 -7.82 -5.55
CA LYS A 170 5.30 -7.79 -5.66
C LYS A 170 5.99 -7.79 -4.31
N VAL A 171 7.23 -8.27 -4.32
CA VAL A 171 8.19 -8.13 -3.21
C VAL A 171 9.34 -7.26 -3.68
N HIS A 172 9.68 -6.24 -2.90
CA HIS A 172 10.78 -5.34 -3.20
C HIS A 172 11.67 -5.13 -1.98
N THR A 173 12.95 -4.92 -2.23
CA THR A 173 13.94 -4.54 -1.22
C THR A 173 14.36 -3.09 -1.38
N LEU A 174 14.72 -2.46 -0.26
CA LEU A 174 15.36 -1.15 -0.23
C LEU A 174 16.34 -1.09 0.94
N PHE A 175 17.45 -1.83 0.84
CA PHE A 175 18.52 -1.78 1.82
C PHE A 175 19.40 -0.52 1.64
N PRO A 176 20.23 -0.14 2.62
CA PRO A 176 21.00 1.09 2.56
C PRO A 176 21.87 1.27 1.31
N ASP A 177 22.45 0.20 0.79
CA ASP A 177 23.26 0.18 -0.43
C ASP A 177 22.43 0.37 -1.72
N GLU A 178 21.14 0.09 -1.68
CA GLU A 178 20.22 0.27 -2.81
C GLU A 178 19.60 1.68 -2.88
N ILE A 179 19.68 2.46 -1.79
CA ILE A 179 19.03 3.78 -1.67
C ILE A 179 19.41 4.75 -2.80
N PRO A 180 20.73 4.92 -3.15
CA PRO A 180 21.10 5.87 -4.19
C PRO A 180 20.48 5.56 -5.55
N GLN A 181 20.34 4.27 -5.86
CA GLN A 181 19.85 3.81 -7.16
C GLN A 181 18.32 3.75 -7.23
N LYS A 182 17.65 3.30 -6.15
CA LYS A 182 16.21 3.04 -6.15
C LYS A 182 15.37 4.19 -5.60
N LEU A 183 15.92 4.99 -4.67
CA LEU A 183 15.14 5.98 -3.93
C LEU A 183 15.50 7.44 -4.27
N TRP A 184 16.78 7.77 -4.38
CA TRP A 184 17.22 9.16 -4.49
C TRP A 184 16.71 9.89 -5.72
N GLY A 185 16.50 9.21 -6.85
CA GLY A 185 15.97 9.80 -8.08
C GLY A 185 14.49 10.12 -8.06
N LEU A 186 13.74 9.57 -7.09
CA LEU A 186 12.29 9.75 -7.02
C LEU A 186 11.93 11.19 -6.64
N PRO A 187 10.77 11.70 -7.14
CA PRO A 187 10.22 12.99 -6.73
C PRO A 187 10.06 13.07 -5.22
N VAL A 188 10.38 14.23 -4.64
CA VAL A 188 10.32 14.43 -3.18
C VAL A 188 8.92 14.23 -2.60
N GLY A 189 7.87 14.44 -3.40
CA GLY A 189 6.48 14.22 -3.01
C GLY A 189 6.09 12.74 -2.87
N GLU A 190 6.92 11.82 -3.38
CA GLU A 190 6.70 10.37 -3.23
C GLU A 190 7.25 9.83 -1.91
N LEU A 191 8.05 10.62 -1.18
CA LEU A 191 8.53 10.21 0.13
C LEU A 191 7.36 10.07 1.10
N PHE A 192 7.27 8.90 1.74
CA PHE A 192 6.26 8.64 2.77
C PHE A 192 6.19 9.78 3.81
N MET A 193 5.00 10.22 4.15
CA MET A 193 4.69 11.38 5.01
C MET A 193 4.92 12.77 4.37
N VAL A 194 5.40 12.87 3.15
CA VAL A 194 5.47 14.14 2.43
C VAL A 194 4.15 14.40 1.71
N GLY A 195 3.27 15.18 2.34
CA GLY A 195 2.02 15.61 1.73
C GLY A 195 2.21 16.84 0.80
N ARG A 196 1.17 17.17 0.02
CA ARG A 196 1.18 18.25 -1.00
C ARG A 196 1.69 19.61 -0.47
N ALA A 197 1.40 19.96 0.79
CA ALA A 197 1.86 21.20 1.38
C ALA A 197 3.39 21.20 1.64
N THR A 198 3.91 20.09 2.17
CA THR A 198 5.34 19.89 2.42
C THR A 198 6.10 19.80 1.09
N GLU A 199 5.58 19.05 0.10
CA GLU A 199 6.16 18.98 -1.25
C GLU A 199 6.31 20.37 -1.88
N ARG A 200 5.26 21.22 -1.83
CA ARG A 200 5.33 22.59 -2.37
C ARG A 200 6.42 23.42 -1.69
N LYS A 201 6.57 23.31 -0.35
CA LYS A 201 7.63 24.01 0.39
C LYS A 201 9.01 23.52 -0.03
N LEU A 202 9.21 22.21 -0.13
CA LEU A 202 10.48 21.59 -0.54
C LEU A 202 10.86 22.01 -1.96
N ARG A 203 9.92 21.93 -2.91
CA ARG A 203 10.12 22.38 -4.31
C ARG A 203 10.45 23.89 -4.38
N GLY A 204 9.82 24.72 -3.56
CA GLY A 204 10.12 26.15 -3.44
C GLY A 204 11.54 26.45 -2.92
N MET A 205 12.18 25.48 -2.26
CA MET A 205 13.59 25.54 -1.84
C MET A 205 14.55 24.89 -2.84
N GLY A 206 14.06 24.45 -4.02
CA GLY A 206 14.86 23.75 -5.02
C GLY A 206 15.06 22.27 -4.76
N LEU A 207 14.39 21.69 -3.73
CA LEU A 207 14.50 20.29 -3.39
C LEU A 207 13.38 19.50 -4.12
N THR A 208 13.71 18.90 -5.25
CA THR A 208 12.74 18.24 -6.13
C THR A 208 12.79 16.72 -6.02
N THR A 209 13.91 16.16 -5.54
CA THR A 209 14.10 14.72 -5.38
C THR A 209 14.36 14.34 -3.92
N ILE A 210 14.11 13.06 -3.61
CA ILE A 210 14.40 12.49 -2.28
C ILE A 210 15.90 12.57 -1.96
N GLY A 211 16.76 12.34 -2.94
CA GLY A 211 18.22 12.43 -2.78
C GLY A 211 18.69 13.83 -2.42
N GLN A 212 18.13 14.88 -3.05
CA GLN A 212 18.42 16.27 -2.69
C GLN A 212 17.99 16.58 -1.26
N LEU A 213 16.81 16.11 -0.85
CA LEU A 213 16.33 16.28 0.52
C LEU A 213 17.26 15.55 1.51
N ALA A 214 17.65 14.31 1.23
CA ALA A 214 18.51 13.50 2.10
C ALA A 214 19.92 14.10 2.29
N GLN A 215 20.42 14.84 1.31
CA GLN A 215 21.73 15.52 1.34
C GLN A 215 21.67 16.94 1.92
N THR A 216 20.48 17.45 2.21
CA THR A 216 20.30 18.82 2.73
C THR A 216 20.55 18.85 4.25
N ASP A 217 21.24 19.93 4.72
CA ASP A 217 21.48 20.13 6.15
C ASP A 217 20.16 20.14 6.95
N PRO A 218 20.01 19.25 7.95
CA PRO A 218 18.81 19.20 8.79
C PRO A 218 18.53 20.52 9.55
N VAL A 219 19.56 21.31 9.89
CA VAL A 219 19.40 22.61 10.54
C VAL A 219 18.73 23.61 9.60
N PHE A 220 19.11 23.60 8.32
CA PHE A 220 18.46 24.40 7.29
C PHE A 220 16.98 24.03 7.16
N LEU A 221 16.67 22.74 7.07
CA LEU A 221 15.31 22.24 6.94
C LEU A 221 14.45 22.63 8.15
N ARG A 222 14.95 22.48 9.38
CA ARG A 222 14.24 22.88 10.61
C ARG A 222 13.90 24.38 10.66
N ARG A 223 14.72 25.24 10.08
CA ARG A 223 14.46 26.68 10.00
C ARG A 223 13.39 27.05 8.97
N LYS A 224 13.25 26.27 7.92
CA LYS A 224 12.37 26.53 6.77
C LYS A 224 11.02 25.80 6.84
N LEU A 225 11.00 24.65 7.50
CA LEU A 225 9.80 23.85 7.73
C LEU A 225 9.35 24.05 9.17
N ASP A 226 8.08 24.38 9.40
CA ASP A 226 7.52 24.42 10.74
C ASP A 226 7.76 23.11 11.48
N ARG A 227 7.92 23.16 12.82
CA ARG A 227 8.16 21.97 13.67
C ARG A 227 7.17 20.81 13.45
N LYS A 228 5.96 21.09 12.94
CA LYS A 228 4.93 20.11 12.61
C LYS A 228 5.15 19.41 11.24
N SER A 229 6.11 19.86 10.44
CA SER A 229 6.39 19.34 9.09
C SER A 229 7.67 18.52 9.00
N VAL A 230 8.33 18.28 10.13
CA VAL A 230 9.56 17.48 10.22
C VAL A 230 9.22 16.26 11.07
N VAL A 231 8.84 15.18 10.42
CA VAL A 231 8.77 13.83 10.99
C VAL A 231 9.92 13.02 10.44
#